data_8a234072c896e9594d976eb7c176b55b
#
_entry.id   8a234072c896e9594d976eb7c176b55b
#
_cell.length_a   1.000
_cell.length_b   1.000
_cell.length_c   1.000
_cell.angle_alpha   90.00
_cell.angle_beta   90.00
_cell.angle_gamma   90.00
#
_symmetry.space_group_name_H-M   'P 1'
#
loop_
_entity.id
_entity.type
_entity.pdbx_description
1 polymer ?
#
loop_
_entity_poly.entity_id
_entity_poly.type
_entity_poly.pdbx_seq_one_letter_code
_entity_poly.pdbx_strand_id
1 'polypeptide(L)'
;MSKLLKLLSISALSLFLLSACVTETTNPVFNVEVSEEEALENYLQLAIGYLDEDDLASAKRHLSNAAELDANNSEIFAIWGLIYTREGELGLADDNFRRALRLDGENSQARNNYAAFLFAQQRFEDAYDQLEQVVEDTEYPQRSQAFENLGIAALQMDRIDEAESAFMRARQINPNQLRAVLELTAIKLERDEISQARSFWQNYLTLIQFYNLGHNARSLLIGVQLERAMENETRARQYGDILRTSFPSSAEYQAYLELIPN
;
A
#
# COMPACT_ATOMS: atom_id res chain seq x y z
N MET A 1 84.29 -34.58 4.77
CA MET A 1 83.48 -34.01 5.83
C MET A 1 82.79 -32.63 5.50
N SER A 2 83.07 -31.96 4.40
CA SER A 2 82.53 -30.58 4.19
C SER A 2 81.23 -30.51 3.35
N LYS A 3 80.88 -31.52 2.56
CA LYS A 3 79.66 -31.49 1.76
C LYS A 3 78.38 -31.99 2.50
N LEU A 4 78.58 -32.89 3.49
CA LEU A 4 77.48 -33.43 4.30
C LEU A 4 76.93 -32.33 5.31
N LEU A 5 77.88 -31.50 5.83
CA LEU A 5 77.51 -30.40 6.77
C LEU A 5 76.73 -29.25 6.08
N LYS A 6 77.03 -29.02 4.79
CA LYS A 6 76.29 -27.97 4.02
C LYS A 6 74.92 -28.45 3.60
N LEU A 7 74.66 -29.72 3.35
CA LEU A 7 73.34 -30.27 3.06
C LEU A 7 72.45 -30.32 4.29
N LEU A 8 73.00 -30.55 5.49
CA LEU A 8 72.24 -30.50 6.75
C LEU A 8 71.84 -29.09 7.15
N SER A 9 72.64 -28.05 6.85
CA SER A 9 72.35 -26.68 7.14
C SER A 9 71.27 -26.06 6.21
N ILE A 10 71.18 -26.52 4.96
CA ILE A 10 70.18 -26.08 4.00
C ILE A 10 68.83 -26.76 4.31
N SER A 11 68.81 -28.04 4.75
CA SER A 11 67.59 -28.72 5.18
C SER A 11 66.98 -28.16 6.47
N ALA A 12 67.79 -27.65 7.41
CA ALA A 12 67.31 -27.05 8.64
C ALA A 12 66.73 -25.65 8.41
N LEU A 13 67.25 -24.89 7.44
CA LEU A 13 66.77 -23.55 7.11
C LEU A 13 65.46 -23.59 6.32
N SER A 14 65.18 -24.64 5.55
CA SER A 14 63.93 -24.83 4.81
C SER A 14 62.76 -25.27 5.71
N LEU A 15 63.00 -25.85 6.88
CA LEU A 15 61.96 -26.21 7.84
C LEU A 15 61.42 -25.02 8.68
N PHE A 16 62.20 -23.93 8.75
CA PHE A 16 61.80 -22.73 9.52
C PHE A 16 60.96 -21.72 8.74
N LEU A 17 60.83 -21.91 7.42
CA LEU A 17 60.04 -21.01 6.57
C LEU A 17 58.56 -21.43 6.38
N LEU A 18 58.11 -22.51 7.02
CA LEU A 18 56.72 -23.01 6.93
C LEU A 18 55.90 -22.68 8.19
N SER A 19 56.38 -21.91 9.14
CA SER A 19 55.54 -21.28 10.13
C SER A 19 54.88 -20.05 9.51
N ALA A 20 54.01 -20.28 8.51
CA ALA A 20 53.03 -19.27 8.12
C ALA A 20 52.13 -19.03 9.33
N CYS A 21 52.29 -17.89 9.93
CA CYS A 21 51.32 -17.37 10.89
C CYS A 21 49.94 -17.38 10.17
N VAL A 22 49.13 -18.35 10.48
CA VAL A 22 47.71 -18.23 10.30
C VAL A 22 47.28 -17.15 11.28
N THR A 23 47.26 -15.92 10.82
CA THR A 23 46.59 -14.86 11.54
C THR A 23 45.12 -15.20 11.39
N GLU A 24 44.50 -15.83 12.39
CA GLU A 24 43.07 -15.77 12.55
C GLU A 24 42.73 -14.30 12.75
N THR A 25 42.36 -13.65 11.67
CA THR A 25 41.65 -12.39 11.75
C THR A 25 40.25 -12.71 12.33
N THR A 26 40.18 -12.84 13.64
CA THR A 26 38.94 -12.62 14.36
C THR A 26 38.58 -11.17 14.12
N ASN A 27 37.93 -10.91 13.00
CA ASN A 27 37.29 -9.63 12.77
C ASN A 27 36.09 -9.55 13.72
N PRO A 28 36.16 -8.78 14.80
CA PRO A 28 34.99 -8.58 15.67
C PRO A 28 33.92 -7.69 15.02
N VAL A 29 34.11 -7.36 13.72
CA VAL A 29 33.25 -6.42 13.00
C VAL A 29 31.94 -7.05 12.51
N PHE A 30 31.75 -8.38 12.62
CA PHE A 30 30.55 -9.06 12.14
C PHE A 30 29.74 -9.77 13.24
N ASN A 31 30.09 -9.63 14.51
CA ASN A 31 29.18 -9.97 15.59
C ASN A 31 28.35 -8.72 15.98
N VAL A 32 27.57 -8.20 15.03
CA VAL A 32 26.37 -7.45 15.43
C VAL A 32 25.42 -8.53 15.93
N GLU A 33 25.32 -8.72 17.24
CA GLU A 33 24.23 -9.50 17.82
C GLU A 33 22.96 -8.73 17.46
N VAL A 34 22.30 -9.20 16.40
CA VAL A 34 20.97 -8.72 16.02
C VAL A 34 20.05 -9.08 17.18
N SER A 35 19.38 -8.09 17.76
CA SER A 35 18.43 -8.36 18.83
C SER A 35 17.25 -9.19 18.31
N GLU A 36 16.58 -9.95 19.20
CA GLU A 36 15.38 -10.71 18.81
C GLU A 36 14.31 -9.79 18.22
N GLU A 37 14.17 -8.58 18.73
CA GLU A 37 13.27 -7.54 18.22
C GLU A 37 13.63 -7.11 16.79
N GLU A 38 14.91 -6.84 16.53
CA GLU A 38 15.39 -6.49 15.18
C GLU A 38 15.26 -7.68 14.21
N ALA A 39 15.48 -8.90 14.68
CA ALA A 39 15.29 -10.10 13.89
C ALA A 39 13.80 -10.31 13.54
N LEU A 40 12.90 -10.09 14.48
CA LEU A 40 11.46 -10.13 14.28
C LEU A 40 11.02 -9.12 13.21
N GLU A 41 11.42 -7.86 13.37
CA GLU A 41 11.13 -6.79 12.40
C GLU A 41 11.62 -7.15 11.00
N ASN A 42 12.86 -7.66 10.88
CA ASN A 42 13.42 -8.08 9.60
C ASN A 42 12.60 -9.22 8.95
N TYR A 43 12.15 -10.21 9.73
CA TYR A 43 11.32 -11.28 9.19
C TYR A 43 9.94 -10.78 8.74
N LEU A 44 9.34 -9.84 9.47
CA LEU A 44 8.06 -9.23 9.08
C LEU A 44 8.21 -8.43 7.78
N GLN A 45 9.25 -7.62 7.66
CA GLN A 45 9.54 -6.86 6.43
C GLN A 45 9.81 -7.78 5.23
N LEU A 46 10.57 -8.87 5.42
CA LEU A 46 10.79 -9.85 4.37
C LEU A 46 9.48 -10.54 3.97
N ALA A 47 8.63 -10.91 4.94
CA ALA A 47 7.33 -11.52 4.64
C ALA A 47 6.44 -10.59 3.81
N ILE A 48 6.39 -9.30 4.13
CA ILE A 48 5.66 -8.28 3.35
C ILE A 48 6.28 -8.12 1.95
N GLY A 49 7.61 -8.02 1.85
CA GLY A 49 8.28 -7.88 0.55
C GLY A 49 7.99 -9.05 -0.39
N TYR A 50 8.06 -10.29 0.10
CA TYR A 50 7.70 -11.47 -0.70
C TYR A 50 6.20 -11.55 -1.03
N LEU A 51 5.32 -11.05 -0.14
CA LEU A 51 3.90 -10.95 -0.42
C LEU A 51 3.62 -9.94 -1.56
N ASP A 52 4.35 -8.84 -1.61
CA ASP A 52 4.24 -7.84 -2.69
C ASP A 52 4.74 -8.39 -4.04
N GLU A 53 5.72 -9.30 -4.00
CA GLU A 53 6.21 -10.03 -5.17
C GLU A 53 5.33 -11.25 -5.56
N ASP A 54 4.23 -11.49 -4.82
CA ASP A 54 3.34 -12.65 -4.95
C ASP A 54 4.03 -14.01 -4.69
N ASP A 55 5.20 -14.01 -4.04
CA ASP A 55 5.87 -15.23 -3.55
C ASP A 55 5.34 -15.63 -2.16
N LEU A 56 4.14 -16.20 -2.16
CA LEU A 56 3.47 -16.60 -0.92
C LEU A 56 4.25 -17.67 -0.14
N ALA A 57 5.05 -18.50 -0.83
CA ALA A 57 5.82 -19.54 -0.16
C ALA A 57 6.96 -18.95 0.68
N SER A 58 7.68 -17.98 0.13
CA SER A 58 8.73 -17.25 0.87
C SER A 58 8.13 -16.37 1.96
N ALA A 59 7.03 -15.67 1.70
CA ALA A 59 6.30 -14.88 2.70
C ALA A 59 5.93 -15.75 3.93
N LYS A 60 5.30 -16.90 3.73
CA LYS A 60 4.93 -17.86 4.78
C LYS A 60 6.13 -18.36 5.58
N ARG A 61 7.26 -18.64 4.91
CA ARG A 61 8.48 -19.11 5.58
C ARG A 61 9.03 -18.05 6.53
N HIS A 62 9.14 -16.79 6.07
CA HIS A 62 9.63 -15.70 6.90
C HIS A 62 8.68 -15.38 8.05
N LEU A 63 7.38 -15.44 7.79
CA LEU A 63 6.37 -15.24 8.82
C LEU A 63 6.38 -16.35 9.88
N SER A 64 6.70 -17.61 9.49
CA SER A 64 6.91 -18.70 10.44
C SER A 64 8.14 -18.47 11.32
N ASN A 65 9.24 -17.95 10.75
CA ASN A 65 10.44 -17.59 11.53
C ASN A 65 10.14 -16.42 12.49
N ALA A 66 9.34 -15.44 12.08
CA ALA A 66 8.88 -14.37 12.96
C ALA A 66 8.06 -14.92 14.14
N ALA A 67 7.19 -15.90 13.88
CA ALA A 67 6.35 -16.53 14.92
C ALA A 67 7.16 -17.40 15.91
N GLU A 68 8.35 -17.86 15.56
CA GLU A 68 9.27 -18.53 16.48
C GLU A 68 9.85 -17.55 17.52
N LEU A 69 10.00 -16.27 17.16
CA LEU A 69 10.49 -15.22 18.05
C LEU A 69 9.36 -14.64 18.92
N ASP A 70 8.20 -14.35 18.33
CA ASP A 70 7.02 -13.88 19.06
C ASP A 70 5.73 -14.45 18.45
N ALA A 71 5.23 -15.52 19.06
CA ALA A 71 4.00 -16.20 18.61
C ALA A 71 2.70 -15.39 18.83
N ASN A 72 2.75 -14.27 19.56
CA ASN A 72 1.59 -13.43 19.87
C ASN A 72 1.69 -12.01 19.28
N ASN A 73 2.60 -11.79 18.34
CA ASN A 73 2.72 -10.53 17.66
C ASN A 73 1.52 -10.25 16.74
N SER A 74 0.86 -9.11 16.92
CA SER A 74 -0.31 -8.69 16.15
C SER A 74 -0.04 -8.63 14.63
N GLU A 75 1.14 -8.13 14.24
CA GLU A 75 1.50 -7.94 12.83
C GLU A 75 1.64 -9.28 12.09
N ILE A 76 2.13 -10.33 12.76
CA ILE A 76 2.18 -11.70 12.20
C ILE A 76 0.80 -12.13 11.74
N PHE A 77 -0.23 -11.93 12.57
CA PHE A 77 -1.60 -12.32 12.21
C PHE A 77 -2.20 -11.41 11.15
N ALA A 78 -1.86 -10.13 11.15
CA ALA A 78 -2.27 -9.22 10.07
C ALA A 78 -1.68 -9.67 8.72
N ILE A 79 -0.40 -10.06 8.66
CA ILE A 79 0.25 -10.56 7.43
C ILE A 79 -0.34 -11.93 7.03
N TRP A 80 -0.63 -12.84 7.96
CA TRP A 80 -1.37 -14.06 7.63
C TRP A 80 -2.74 -13.75 7.02
N GLY A 81 -3.44 -12.75 7.53
CA GLY A 81 -4.70 -12.27 6.95
C GLY A 81 -4.53 -11.84 5.48
N LEU A 82 -3.46 -11.11 5.17
CA LEU A 82 -3.14 -10.71 3.79
C LEU A 82 -2.80 -11.91 2.90
N ILE A 83 -1.99 -12.86 3.39
CA ILE A 83 -1.63 -14.08 2.66
C ILE A 83 -2.88 -14.89 2.33
N TYR A 84 -3.74 -15.16 3.32
CA TYR A 84 -4.99 -15.91 3.09
C TYR A 84 -5.97 -15.17 2.17
N THR A 85 -5.97 -13.84 2.20
CA THR A 85 -6.73 -13.04 1.21
C THR A 85 -6.24 -13.31 -0.21
N ARG A 86 -4.92 -13.36 -0.44
CA ARG A 86 -4.33 -13.67 -1.75
C ARG A 86 -4.62 -15.11 -2.19
N GLU A 87 -4.69 -16.05 -1.27
CA GLU A 87 -5.04 -17.45 -1.54
C GLU A 87 -6.54 -17.68 -1.75
N GLY A 88 -7.38 -16.68 -1.48
CA GLY A 88 -8.85 -16.80 -1.54
C GLY A 88 -9.47 -17.52 -0.35
N GLU A 89 -8.68 -17.79 0.70
CA GLU A 89 -9.12 -18.43 1.94
C GLU A 89 -9.74 -17.40 2.89
N LEU A 90 -10.88 -16.83 2.47
CA LEU A 90 -11.48 -15.64 3.08
C LEU A 90 -11.86 -15.82 4.55
N GLY A 91 -12.29 -17.02 4.95
CA GLY A 91 -12.58 -17.32 6.36
C GLY A 91 -11.33 -17.27 7.25
N LEU A 92 -10.21 -17.84 6.77
CA LEU A 92 -8.93 -17.79 7.47
C LEU A 92 -8.38 -16.35 7.53
N ALA A 93 -8.58 -15.57 6.46
CA ALA A 93 -8.20 -14.17 6.44
C ALA A 93 -8.93 -13.37 7.52
N ASP A 94 -10.27 -13.46 7.58
CA ASP A 94 -11.09 -12.78 8.59
C ASP A 94 -10.68 -13.16 10.02
N ASP A 95 -10.50 -14.46 10.30
CA ASP A 95 -10.07 -14.95 11.61
C ASP A 95 -8.70 -14.41 12.04
N ASN A 96 -7.76 -14.32 11.09
CA ASN A 96 -6.42 -13.82 11.36
C ASN A 96 -6.41 -12.29 11.59
N PHE A 97 -7.12 -11.51 10.79
CA PHE A 97 -7.26 -10.08 11.06
C PHE A 97 -7.91 -9.80 12.42
N ARG A 98 -8.98 -10.51 12.75
CA ARG A 98 -9.60 -10.39 14.07
C ARG A 98 -8.65 -10.79 15.21
N ARG A 99 -7.81 -11.80 14.99
CA ARG A 99 -6.80 -12.21 15.98
C ARG A 99 -5.75 -11.11 16.14
N ALA A 100 -5.27 -10.51 15.06
CA ALA A 100 -4.36 -9.38 15.12
C ALA A 100 -4.90 -8.27 16.00
N LEU A 101 -6.15 -7.84 15.77
CA LEU A 101 -6.79 -6.77 16.54
C LEU A 101 -7.17 -7.15 17.98
N ARG A 102 -7.29 -8.44 18.30
CA ARG A 102 -7.43 -8.88 19.71
C ARG A 102 -6.11 -8.85 20.47
N LEU A 103 -4.99 -9.06 19.78
CA LEU A 103 -3.65 -9.00 20.36
C LEU A 103 -3.19 -7.56 20.58
N ASP A 104 -3.46 -6.72 19.60
CA ASP A 104 -3.18 -5.29 19.68
C ASP A 104 -4.31 -4.50 19.00
N GLY A 105 -5.19 -3.93 19.82
CA GLY A 105 -6.32 -3.12 19.34
C GLY A 105 -5.91 -1.74 18.80
N GLU A 106 -4.70 -1.29 19.11
CA GLU A 106 -4.17 0.01 18.64
C GLU A 106 -3.36 -0.12 17.35
N ASN A 107 -3.18 -1.32 16.81
CA ASN A 107 -2.45 -1.53 15.57
C ASN A 107 -3.24 -0.99 14.35
N SER A 108 -3.04 0.30 14.05
CA SER A 108 -3.69 1.01 12.94
C SER A 108 -3.39 0.38 11.58
N GLN A 109 -2.18 -0.19 11.39
CA GLN A 109 -1.82 -0.85 10.13
C GLN A 109 -2.63 -2.14 9.94
N ALA A 110 -2.71 -3.00 10.97
CA ALA A 110 -3.51 -4.22 10.92
C ALA A 110 -4.99 -3.91 10.69
N ARG A 111 -5.50 -2.88 11.35
CA ARG A 111 -6.88 -2.41 11.22
C ARG A 111 -7.18 -1.88 9.83
N ASN A 112 -6.30 -1.08 9.25
CA ASN A 112 -6.45 -0.60 7.87
C ASN A 112 -6.43 -1.74 6.84
N ASN A 113 -5.57 -2.74 7.04
CA ASN A 113 -5.53 -3.93 6.19
C ASN A 113 -6.82 -4.75 6.30
N TYR A 114 -7.35 -4.89 7.52
CA TYR A 114 -8.63 -5.56 7.73
C TYR A 114 -9.78 -4.80 7.08
N ALA A 115 -9.81 -3.47 7.18
CA ALA A 115 -10.81 -2.66 6.51
C ALA A 115 -10.77 -2.83 4.98
N ALA A 116 -9.58 -2.88 4.38
CA ALA A 116 -9.42 -3.14 2.95
C ALA A 116 -9.95 -4.54 2.55
N PHE A 117 -9.69 -5.56 3.38
CA PHE A 117 -10.26 -6.89 3.20
C PHE A 117 -11.79 -6.87 3.28
N LEU A 118 -12.37 -6.23 4.30
CA LEU A 118 -13.82 -6.12 4.48
C LEU A 118 -14.48 -5.40 3.30
N PHE A 119 -13.87 -4.31 2.84
CA PHE A 119 -14.34 -3.57 1.68
C PHE A 119 -14.37 -4.44 0.41
N ALA A 120 -13.31 -5.22 0.17
CA ALA A 120 -13.26 -6.14 -0.97
C ALA A 120 -14.35 -7.24 -0.89
N GLN A 121 -14.81 -7.59 0.32
CA GLN A 121 -15.93 -8.50 0.56
C GLN A 121 -17.30 -7.78 0.52
N GLN A 122 -17.36 -6.51 0.10
CA GLN A 122 -18.56 -5.67 0.09
C GLN A 122 -19.21 -5.45 1.48
N ARG A 123 -18.45 -5.69 2.54
CA ARG A 123 -18.84 -5.42 3.93
C ARG A 123 -18.49 -3.96 4.27
N PHE A 124 -19.17 -3.04 3.60
CA PHE A 124 -18.80 -1.63 3.61
C PHE A 124 -18.97 -0.98 4.98
N GLU A 125 -20.02 -1.34 5.71
CA GLU A 125 -20.24 -0.86 7.08
C GLU A 125 -19.11 -1.29 8.02
N ASP A 126 -18.79 -2.60 8.00
CA ASP A 126 -17.71 -3.15 8.82
C ASP A 126 -16.35 -2.50 8.47
N ALA A 127 -16.12 -2.24 7.17
CA ALA A 127 -14.91 -1.55 6.71
C ALA A 127 -14.85 -0.10 7.21
N TYR A 128 -15.98 0.60 7.14
CA TYR A 128 -16.12 1.96 7.63
C TYR A 128 -15.82 2.05 9.13
N ASP A 129 -16.42 1.18 9.94
CA ASP A 129 -16.19 1.12 11.40
C ASP A 129 -14.72 0.90 11.75
N GLN A 130 -14.00 0.05 10.98
CA GLN A 130 -12.57 -0.12 11.19
C GLN A 130 -11.79 1.15 10.82
N LEU A 131 -12.13 1.79 9.69
CA LEU A 131 -11.45 2.99 9.22
C LEU A 131 -11.68 4.20 10.14
N GLU A 132 -12.87 4.34 10.75
CA GLU A 132 -13.11 5.37 11.76
C GLU A 132 -12.09 5.29 12.89
N GLN A 133 -11.76 4.08 13.36
CA GLN A 133 -10.75 3.91 14.41
C GLN A 133 -9.32 4.20 13.91
N VAL A 134 -9.00 3.85 12.64
CA VAL A 134 -7.67 4.17 12.05
C VAL A 134 -7.45 5.67 11.96
N VAL A 135 -8.48 6.44 11.58
CA VAL A 135 -8.33 7.89 11.39
C VAL A 135 -8.24 8.68 12.70
N GLU A 136 -8.58 8.07 13.84
CA GLU A 136 -8.34 8.66 15.16
C GLU A 136 -6.86 8.64 15.55
N ASP A 137 -6.07 7.68 15.06
CA ASP A 137 -4.64 7.63 15.28
C ASP A 137 -3.92 8.76 14.51
N THR A 138 -3.52 9.80 15.25
CA THR A 138 -2.86 10.98 14.67
C THR A 138 -1.43 10.73 14.24
N GLU A 139 -0.81 9.65 14.71
CA GLU A 139 0.58 9.28 14.40
C GLU A 139 0.66 8.27 13.24
N TYR A 140 -0.47 7.72 12.81
CA TYR A 140 -0.49 6.77 11.71
C TYR A 140 0.01 7.40 10.40
N PRO A 141 1.12 6.91 9.81
CA PRO A 141 1.76 7.58 8.66
C PRO A 141 0.86 7.67 7.43
N GLN A 142 -0.04 6.68 7.24
CA GLN A 142 -0.97 6.65 6.11
C GLN A 142 -2.36 7.17 6.47
N ARG A 143 -2.49 8.00 7.50
CA ARG A 143 -3.77 8.55 7.95
C ARG A 143 -4.56 9.27 6.86
N SER A 144 -3.87 9.99 5.99
CA SER A 144 -4.50 10.63 4.82
C SER A 144 -5.15 9.62 3.88
N GLN A 145 -4.48 8.49 3.63
CA GLN A 145 -5.02 7.40 2.83
C GLN A 145 -6.19 6.70 3.54
N ALA A 146 -6.11 6.54 4.87
CA ALA A 146 -7.21 5.99 5.65
C ALA A 146 -8.48 6.86 5.57
N PHE A 147 -8.35 8.20 5.64
CA PHE A 147 -9.47 9.10 5.38
C PHE A 147 -10.02 8.97 3.95
N GLU A 148 -9.17 8.77 2.95
CA GLU A 148 -9.62 8.52 1.58
C GLU A 148 -10.43 7.22 1.50
N ASN A 149 -9.93 6.14 2.10
CA ASN A 149 -10.63 4.86 2.16
C ASN A 149 -11.96 4.96 2.92
N LEU A 150 -11.99 5.72 4.02
CA LEU A 150 -13.21 6.02 4.78
C LEU A 150 -14.26 6.71 3.91
N GLY A 151 -13.85 7.73 3.14
CA GLY A 151 -14.73 8.42 2.20
C GLY A 151 -15.27 7.48 1.11
N ILE A 152 -14.43 6.56 0.62
CA ILE A 152 -14.85 5.56 -0.37
C ILE A 152 -15.87 4.59 0.23
N ALA A 153 -15.64 4.10 1.46
CA ALA A 153 -16.59 3.23 2.14
C ALA A 153 -17.94 3.95 2.37
N ALA A 154 -17.92 5.23 2.77
CA ALA A 154 -19.11 6.05 2.92
C ALA A 154 -19.89 6.20 1.60
N LEU A 155 -19.19 6.42 0.46
CA LEU A 155 -19.85 6.47 -0.86
C LEU A 155 -20.56 5.16 -1.22
N GLN A 156 -20.00 4.00 -0.86
CA GLN A 156 -20.65 2.70 -1.12
C GLN A 156 -21.95 2.51 -0.31
N MET A 157 -22.12 3.29 0.75
CA MET A 157 -23.29 3.29 1.62
C MET A 157 -24.24 4.47 1.37
N ASP A 158 -24.00 5.26 0.31
CA ASP A 158 -24.75 6.49 -0.02
C ASP A 158 -24.69 7.56 1.10
N ARG A 159 -23.62 7.52 1.93
CA ARG A 159 -23.38 8.49 3.00
C ARG A 159 -22.55 9.66 2.48
N ILE A 160 -23.15 10.47 1.62
CA ILE A 160 -22.43 11.50 0.82
C ILE A 160 -21.79 12.58 1.69
N ASP A 161 -22.45 13.01 2.79
CA ASP A 161 -21.90 14.04 3.69
C ASP A 161 -20.68 13.54 4.46
N GLU A 162 -20.71 12.28 4.90
CA GLU A 162 -19.58 11.62 5.56
C GLU A 162 -18.42 11.42 4.60
N ALA A 163 -18.72 11.01 3.37
CA ALA A 163 -17.71 10.87 2.31
C ALA A 163 -17.01 12.19 2.01
N GLU A 164 -17.78 13.28 1.84
CA GLU A 164 -17.22 14.62 1.61
C GLU A 164 -16.30 15.04 2.77
N SER A 165 -16.78 14.86 4.01
CA SER A 165 -15.99 15.18 5.21
C SER A 165 -14.67 14.41 5.24
N ALA A 166 -14.71 13.10 4.98
CA ALA A 166 -13.53 12.24 4.96
C ALA A 166 -12.53 12.66 3.86
N PHE A 167 -12.99 12.91 2.62
CA PHE A 167 -12.12 13.37 1.54
C PHE A 167 -11.53 14.75 1.80
N MET A 168 -12.27 15.66 2.42
CA MET A 168 -11.75 16.96 2.84
C MET A 168 -10.65 16.81 3.88
N ARG A 169 -10.79 15.89 4.85
CA ARG A 169 -9.76 15.59 5.84
C ARG A 169 -8.54 14.94 5.20
N ALA A 170 -8.72 13.97 4.30
CA ALA A 170 -7.64 13.37 3.52
C ALA A 170 -6.79 14.45 2.82
N ARG A 171 -7.46 15.35 2.10
CA ARG A 171 -6.83 16.46 1.38
C ARG A 171 -6.17 17.49 2.32
N GLN A 172 -6.74 17.74 3.50
CA GLN A 172 -6.15 18.65 4.49
C GLN A 172 -4.82 18.12 5.02
N ILE A 173 -4.70 16.81 5.23
CA ILE A 173 -3.46 16.15 5.69
C ILE A 173 -2.46 16.06 4.53
N ASN A 174 -2.91 15.61 3.36
CA ASN A 174 -2.09 15.50 2.16
C ASN A 174 -2.82 16.14 0.96
N PRO A 175 -2.46 17.36 0.56
CA PRO A 175 -3.08 18.05 -0.58
C PRO A 175 -2.95 17.31 -1.92
N ASN A 176 -2.05 16.33 -2.00
CA ASN A 176 -1.76 15.56 -3.22
C ASN A 176 -2.59 14.27 -3.33
N GLN A 177 -3.59 14.06 -2.46
CA GLN A 177 -4.52 12.93 -2.55
C GLN A 177 -5.41 13.05 -3.79
N LEU A 178 -4.93 12.45 -4.87
CA LEU A 178 -5.52 12.56 -6.20
C LEU A 178 -6.98 12.08 -6.24
N ARG A 179 -7.24 10.93 -5.60
CA ARG A 179 -8.58 10.33 -5.57
C ARG A 179 -9.55 11.17 -4.75
N ALA A 180 -9.12 11.66 -3.57
CA ALA A 180 -9.95 12.53 -2.74
C ALA A 180 -10.38 13.80 -3.51
N VAL A 181 -9.46 14.42 -4.24
CA VAL A 181 -9.77 15.61 -5.06
C VAL A 181 -10.76 15.28 -6.18
N LEU A 182 -10.61 14.11 -6.82
CA LEU A 182 -11.50 13.64 -7.87
C LEU A 182 -12.91 13.37 -7.35
N GLU A 183 -13.05 12.66 -6.23
CA GLU A 183 -14.36 12.35 -5.64
C GLU A 183 -15.06 13.61 -5.08
N LEU A 184 -14.29 14.55 -4.51
CA LEU A 184 -14.83 15.87 -4.15
C LEU A 184 -15.39 16.61 -5.38
N THR A 185 -14.73 16.49 -6.54
CA THR A 185 -15.27 17.06 -7.79
C THR A 185 -16.64 16.45 -8.12
N ALA A 186 -16.75 15.11 -8.04
CA ALA A 186 -18.01 14.41 -8.30
C ALA A 186 -19.12 14.81 -7.33
N ILE A 187 -18.84 14.80 -6.02
CA ILE A 187 -19.80 15.18 -4.98
C ILE A 187 -20.30 16.61 -5.20
N LYS A 188 -19.40 17.55 -5.50
CA LYS A 188 -19.79 18.94 -5.75
C LYS A 188 -20.62 19.10 -7.01
N LEU A 189 -20.32 18.29 -8.02
CA LEU A 189 -21.09 18.28 -9.27
C LEU A 189 -22.50 17.73 -9.05
N GLU A 190 -22.66 16.66 -8.29
CA GLU A 190 -23.97 16.09 -7.94
C GLU A 190 -24.86 17.07 -7.15
N ARG A 191 -24.26 17.97 -6.37
CA ARG A 191 -24.93 19.01 -5.60
C ARG A 191 -25.18 20.31 -6.39
N ASP A 192 -24.87 20.31 -7.69
CA ASP A 192 -24.95 21.52 -8.55
C ASP A 192 -24.05 22.67 -8.06
N GLU A 193 -23.03 22.36 -7.25
CA GLU A 193 -22.03 23.31 -6.75
C GLU A 193 -20.90 23.49 -7.80
N ILE A 194 -21.27 23.89 -9.02
CA ILE A 194 -20.39 23.86 -10.22
C ILE A 194 -19.08 24.61 -10.02
N SER A 195 -19.12 25.76 -9.33
CA SER A 195 -17.92 26.58 -9.08
C SER A 195 -16.90 25.84 -8.20
N GLN A 196 -17.36 25.08 -7.20
CA GLN A 196 -16.51 24.27 -6.32
C GLN A 196 -16.01 23.04 -7.05
N ALA A 197 -16.88 22.32 -7.77
CA ALA A 197 -16.51 21.20 -8.63
C ALA A 197 -15.40 21.59 -9.60
N ARG A 198 -15.53 22.75 -10.28
CA ARG A 198 -14.49 23.27 -11.18
C ARG A 198 -13.17 23.53 -10.48
N SER A 199 -13.20 24.07 -9.25
CA SER A 199 -11.98 24.33 -8.47
C SER A 199 -11.24 23.04 -8.12
N PHE A 200 -11.96 22.00 -7.65
CA PHE A 200 -11.38 20.68 -7.39
C PHE A 200 -10.87 20.02 -8.67
N TRP A 201 -11.62 20.11 -9.76
CA TRP A 201 -11.20 19.60 -11.06
C TRP A 201 -9.88 20.22 -11.56
N GLN A 202 -9.73 21.54 -11.43
CA GLN A 202 -8.47 22.21 -11.79
C GLN A 202 -7.30 21.73 -10.93
N ASN A 203 -7.54 21.50 -9.64
CA ASN A 203 -6.54 20.92 -8.76
C ASN A 203 -6.18 19.48 -9.19
N TYR A 204 -7.18 18.65 -9.52
CA TYR A 204 -6.97 17.29 -10.07
C TYR A 204 -6.10 17.33 -11.35
N LEU A 205 -6.44 18.20 -12.30
CA LEU A 205 -5.66 18.34 -13.55
C LEU A 205 -4.22 18.75 -13.29
N THR A 206 -3.99 19.65 -12.34
CA THR A 206 -2.63 20.04 -11.92
C THR A 206 -1.85 18.87 -11.35
N LEU A 207 -2.49 18.04 -10.51
CA LEU A 207 -1.85 16.86 -9.91
C LEU A 207 -1.51 15.80 -10.95
N ILE A 208 -2.42 15.45 -11.87
CA ILE A 208 -2.12 14.46 -12.91
C ILE A 208 -1.01 14.94 -13.85
N GLN A 209 -0.96 16.23 -14.15
CA GLN A 209 0.13 16.80 -14.94
C GLN A 209 1.46 16.75 -14.19
N PHE A 210 1.47 17.13 -12.91
CA PHE A 210 2.68 17.12 -12.06
C PHE A 210 3.29 15.72 -11.94
N TYR A 211 2.44 14.71 -11.73
CA TYR A 211 2.87 13.31 -11.61
C TYR A 211 3.00 12.58 -12.94
N ASN A 212 2.78 13.28 -14.08
CA ASN A 212 2.78 12.71 -15.42
C ASN A 212 1.84 11.49 -15.55
N LEU A 213 0.65 11.60 -14.97
CA LEU A 213 -0.40 10.57 -15.00
C LEU A 213 -1.40 10.88 -16.11
N GLY A 214 -2.02 9.82 -16.64
CA GLY A 214 -3.17 9.94 -17.55
C GLY A 214 -4.49 10.00 -16.80
N HIS A 215 -5.56 10.37 -17.53
CA HIS A 215 -6.91 10.18 -17.04
C HIS A 215 -7.26 8.68 -16.94
N ASN A 216 -8.02 8.31 -15.94
CA ASN A 216 -8.73 7.02 -15.87
C ASN A 216 -10.19 7.19 -16.34
N ALA A 217 -10.92 6.09 -16.50
CA ALA A 217 -12.31 6.13 -16.96
C ALA A 217 -13.22 7.02 -16.09
N ARG A 218 -13.09 6.91 -14.76
CA ARG A 218 -13.84 7.72 -13.79
C ARG A 218 -13.59 9.21 -13.97
N SER A 219 -12.33 9.62 -14.08
CA SER A 219 -11.99 11.04 -14.26
C SER A 219 -12.48 11.59 -15.59
N LEU A 220 -12.47 10.79 -16.67
CA LEU A 220 -13.01 11.20 -17.96
C LEU A 220 -14.51 11.43 -17.90
N LEU A 221 -15.26 10.54 -17.23
CA LEU A 221 -16.71 10.70 -17.05
C LEU A 221 -17.03 11.96 -16.24
N ILE A 222 -16.33 12.19 -15.12
CA ILE A 222 -16.49 13.39 -14.31
C ILE A 222 -16.16 14.64 -15.14
N GLY A 223 -15.11 14.60 -15.95
CA GLY A 223 -14.77 15.67 -16.90
C GLY A 223 -15.88 15.95 -17.89
N VAL A 224 -16.49 14.92 -18.49
CA VAL A 224 -17.66 15.08 -19.39
C VAL A 224 -18.80 15.76 -18.65
N GLN A 225 -19.16 15.27 -17.48
CA GLN A 225 -20.29 15.78 -16.70
C GLN A 225 -20.09 17.26 -16.32
N LEU A 226 -18.88 17.59 -15.84
CA LEU A 226 -18.53 18.95 -15.43
C LEU A 226 -18.52 19.92 -16.62
N GLU A 227 -17.93 19.55 -17.77
CA GLU A 227 -17.89 20.43 -18.94
C GLU A 227 -19.31 20.65 -19.53
N ARG A 228 -20.18 19.64 -19.46
CA ARG A 228 -21.60 19.81 -19.83
C ARG A 228 -22.33 20.73 -18.87
N ALA A 229 -22.13 20.58 -17.56
CA ALA A 229 -22.71 21.50 -16.57
C ALA A 229 -22.21 22.96 -16.77
N MET A 230 -21.07 23.16 -17.39
CA MET A 230 -20.54 24.46 -17.80
C MET A 230 -20.90 24.86 -19.23
N GLU A 231 -21.80 24.13 -19.89
CA GLU A 231 -22.24 24.36 -21.29
C GLU A 231 -21.09 24.26 -22.33
N ASN A 232 -20.00 23.58 -21.99
CA ASN A 232 -18.85 23.39 -22.86
C ASN A 232 -18.88 22.04 -23.59
N GLU A 233 -19.84 21.90 -24.52
CA GLU A 233 -20.07 20.66 -25.25
C GLU A 233 -18.82 20.19 -26.05
N THR A 234 -17.98 21.12 -26.52
CA THR A 234 -16.78 20.76 -27.27
C THR A 234 -15.79 19.99 -26.41
N ARG A 235 -15.56 20.44 -25.18
CA ARG A 235 -14.64 19.80 -24.24
C ARG A 235 -15.22 18.51 -23.67
N ALA A 236 -16.53 18.49 -23.41
CA ALA A 236 -17.25 17.29 -23.01
C ALA A 236 -17.08 16.16 -24.03
N ARG A 237 -17.23 16.46 -25.33
CA ARG A 237 -16.99 15.48 -26.41
C ARG A 237 -15.55 15.00 -26.47
N GLN A 238 -14.56 15.88 -26.25
CA GLN A 238 -13.14 15.46 -26.21
C GLN A 238 -12.90 14.41 -25.12
N TYR A 239 -13.39 14.61 -23.90
CA TYR A 239 -13.30 13.60 -22.83
C TYR A 239 -14.05 12.30 -23.20
N GLY A 240 -15.24 12.42 -23.78
CA GLY A 240 -16.02 11.30 -24.27
C GLY A 240 -15.33 10.48 -25.37
N ASP A 241 -14.62 11.14 -26.28
CA ASP A 241 -13.85 10.48 -27.32
C ASP A 241 -12.65 9.72 -26.76
N ILE A 242 -11.98 10.28 -25.75
CA ILE A 242 -10.90 9.58 -25.03
C ILE A 242 -11.48 8.38 -24.29
N LEU A 243 -12.62 8.55 -23.61
CA LEU A 243 -13.29 7.46 -22.88
C LEU A 243 -13.66 6.31 -23.83
N ARG A 244 -14.23 6.63 -25.00
CA ARG A 244 -14.57 5.66 -26.04
C ARG A 244 -13.35 4.90 -26.56
N THR A 245 -12.23 5.59 -26.78
CA THR A 245 -11.04 4.99 -27.41
C THR A 245 -10.16 4.23 -26.43
N SER A 246 -10.06 4.71 -25.19
CA SER A 246 -9.15 4.14 -24.18
C SER A 246 -9.84 3.18 -23.23
N PHE A 247 -11.16 3.33 -23.01
CA PHE A 247 -11.94 2.55 -22.03
C PHE A 247 -13.29 2.05 -22.60
N PRO A 248 -13.34 1.43 -23.77
CA PRO A 248 -14.61 1.12 -24.48
C PRO A 248 -15.50 0.12 -23.75
N SER A 249 -14.96 -0.67 -22.83
CA SER A 249 -15.71 -1.68 -22.05
C SER A 249 -15.98 -1.26 -20.60
N SER A 250 -15.63 -0.02 -20.20
CA SER A 250 -15.85 0.46 -18.84
C SER A 250 -17.32 0.81 -18.58
N ALA A 251 -17.72 0.72 -17.30
CA ALA A 251 -19.03 1.17 -16.86
C ALA A 251 -19.22 2.68 -17.11
N GLU A 252 -18.14 3.45 -16.99
CA GLU A 252 -18.15 4.88 -17.24
C GLU A 252 -18.41 5.22 -18.71
N TYR A 253 -17.95 4.40 -19.64
CA TYR A 253 -18.29 4.59 -21.06
C TYR A 253 -19.77 4.29 -21.30
N GLN A 254 -20.34 3.28 -20.67
CA GLN A 254 -21.79 3.02 -20.76
C GLN A 254 -22.59 4.20 -20.17
N ALA A 255 -22.19 4.73 -19.02
CA ALA A 255 -22.81 5.90 -18.43
C ALA A 255 -22.68 7.13 -19.35
N TYR A 256 -21.53 7.31 -20.02
CA TYR A 256 -21.38 8.38 -21.03
C TYR A 256 -22.36 8.25 -22.18
N LEU A 257 -22.61 7.04 -22.69
CA LEU A 257 -23.58 6.81 -23.78
C LEU A 257 -25.00 7.23 -23.39
N GLU A 258 -25.38 7.10 -22.14
CA GLU A 258 -26.68 7.54 -21.62
C GLU A 258 -26.78 9.09 -21.55
N LEU A 259 -25.66 9.76 -21.47
CA LEU A 259 -25.64 11.24 -21.46
C LEU A 259 -25.71 11.86 -22.86
N ILE A 260 -25.45 11.11 -23.94
CA ILE A 260 -25.49 11.62 -25.31
C ILE A 260 -26.93 11.55 -25.83
N PRO A 261 -27.50 12.65 -26.37
CA PRO A 261 -28.78 12.58 -27.07
C PRO A 261 -28.67 11.64 -28.27
N ASN A 262 -29.64 10.75 -28.44
CA ASN A 262 -29.78 9.94 -29.63
C ASN A 262 -29.97 10.81 -30.88
#